data_5f195c318227f8b2d1fd6adf09769999
#
_entry.id   5f195c318227f8b2d1fd6adf09769999
#
_cell.length_a   1.000
_cell.length_b   1.000
_cell.length_c   1.000
_cell.angle_alpha   90.00
_cell.angle_beta   90.00
_cell.angle_gamma   90.00
#
_symmetry.space_group_name_H-M   'P 1'
#
loop_
_entity.id
_entity.type
_entity.pdbx_description
1 polymer ?
#
loop_
_entity_poly.entity_id
_entity_poly.type
_entity_poly.pdbx_seq_one_letter_code
_entity_poly.pdbx_strand_id
1 'polypeptide(L)'
;MNFVEELKWRGMIHDIMPGTQEQFEKEMTSAYIGFDPTADSLHIGSLVQIMILVHLQRCGHKPFALVGGATGMVGDPSGKSNERNLLDEKTLNHNLACVQKQLEQFLNFDCGANSAEVVNNYDWFKEFNFLEFIRDVGKHIPVNYMMAKDSVKSRLESGMSFTEFSYQLVQGYDFYWLWKNKNCKVQLGGSDQWGNIVTGTELIRRKGEGKAFAVTTPLIKKADGGKFGKTETGNIWLDKTKTSPYKFYQFWLNSSDDDAKNYIKIFTLKSQEEIKQLTSEHEQAPHLRVLQNAIANEVTTRVHSAADLDMAIKASNILFGKSTADDLKSLDEETFLSVFEGVPQFEISKADLDLNILDIVAEKTQIFSSKGEARRMIKSNAVSINKEKITEDILLSENDLLNGKYILAQKGKKNYFLIIVA
;
A
#
# COMPACT_ATOMS: atom_id res chain seq x y z
N MET A 1 -16.18 -2.55 -22.12
CA MET A 1 -16.08 -1.48 -21.07
C MET A 1 -15.07 -0.47 -21.59
N ASN A 2 -15.40 0.83 -21.62
CA ASN A 2 -14.47 1.87 -22.09
C ASN A 2 -13.55 2.26 -20.93
N PHE A 3 -12.23 2.16 -21.12
CA PHE A 3 -11.25 2.42 -20.07
C PHE A 3 -11.28 3.86 -19.54
N VAL A 4 -11.40 4.84 -20.46
CA VAL A 4 -11.43 6.25 -20.06
C VAL A 4 -12.70 6.58 -19.30
N GLU A 5 -13.86 6.05 -19.71
CA GLU A 5 -15.12 6.22 -18.99
C GLU A 5 -15.09 5.51 -17.63
N GLU A 6 -14.45 4.33 -17.53
CA GLU A 6 -14.24 3.63 -16.26
C GLU A 6 -13.44 4.48 -15.27
N LEU A 7 -12.34 5.09 -15.72
CA LEU A 7 -11.56 5.98 -14.86
C LEU A 7 -12.30 7.29 -14.51
N LYS A 8 -13.10 7.84 -15.44
CA LYS A 8 -13.85 9.08 -15.19
C LYS A 8 -14.85 8.93 -14.05
N TRP A 9 -15.74 7.93 -14.11
CA TRP A 9 -16.75 7.78 -13.07
C TRP A 9 -16.16 7.38 -11.71
N ARG A 10 -14.97 6.75 -11.71
CA ARG A 10 -14.21 6.45 -10.48
C ARG A 10 -13.49 7.67 -9.89
N GLY A 11 -13.45 8.79 -10.63
CA GLY A 11 -12.72 9.99 -10.21
C GLY A 11 -11.19 9.82 -10.32
N MET A 12 -10.74 8.96 -11.22
CA MET A 12 -9.33 8.61 -11.40
C MET A 12 -8.68 9.32 -12.60
N ILE A 13 -9.25 10.40 -13.13
CA ILE A 13 -8.63 11.24 -14.16
C ILE A 13 -8.33 12.62 -13.60
N HIS A 14 -7.08 13.06 -13.70
CA HIS A 14 -6.64 14.43 -13.45
C HIS A 14 -6.40 15.16 -14.77
N ASP A 15 -5.45 14.68 -15.57
CA ASP A 15 -5.17 15.18 -16.91
C ASP A 15 -5.25 14.05 -17.93
N ILE A 16 -5.71 14.36 -19.14
CA ILE A 16 -5.76 13.46 -20.28
C ILE A 16 -5.37 14.19 -21.55
N MET A 17 -4.42 13.66 -22.30
CA MET A 17 -4.04 14.26 -23.59
C MET A 17 -5.17 14.10 -24.63
N PRO A 18 -5.37 15.12 -25.49
CA PRO A 18 -6.32 15.02 -26.59
C PRO A 18 -6.06 13.82 -27.51
N GLY A 19 -7.09 13.07 -27.86
CA GLY A 19 -7.02 11.87 -28.69
C GLY A 19 -6.74 10.58 -27.93
N THR A 20 -6.60 10.63 -26.60
CA THR A 20 -6.35 9.43 -25.78
C THR A 20 -7.59 8.52 -25.73
N GLN A 21 -8.77 9.08 -25.57
CA GLN A 21 -10.01 8.31 -25.55
C GLN A 21 -10.24 7.61 -26.88
N GLU A 22 -10.09 8.32 -27.98
CA GLU A 22 -10.22 7.78 -29.32
C GLU A 22 -9.20 6.67 -29.61
N GLN A 23 -7.98 6.78 -29.05
CA GLN A 23 -6.97 5.73 -29.18
C GLN A 23 -7.43 4.43 -28.51
N PHE A 24 -7.98 4.50 -27.30
CA PHE A 24 -8.52 3.34 -26.59
C PHE A 24 -9.77 2.75 -27.24
N GLU A 25 -10.60 3.58 -27.87
CA GLU A 25 -11.80 3.12 -28.60
C GLU A 25 -11.47 2.47 -29.95
N LYS A 26 -10.36 2.88 -30.56
CA LYS A 26 -9.96 2.43 -31.90
C LYS A 26 -9.43 1.01 -31.91
N GLU A 27 -8.65 0.62 -30.92
CA GLU A 27 -7.92 -0.65 -30.90
C GLU A 27 -7.52 -1.04 -29.47
N MET A 28 -7.17 -2.33 -29.29
CA MET A 28 -6.45 -2.76 -28.11
C MET A 28 -5.15 -1.95 -27.98
N THR A 29 -5.05 -1.16 -26.94
CA THR A 29 -3.93 -0.23 -26.72
C THR A 29 -3.07 -0.72 -25.57
N SER A 30 -1.75 -0.64 -25.74
CA SER A 30 -0.83 -0.89 -24.65
C SER A 30 -0.52 0.39 -23.91
N ALA A 31 -0.53 0.31 -22.57
CA ALA A 31 -0.16 1.42 -21.70
C ALA A 31 0.74 0.94 -20.57
N TYR A 32 1.54 1.85 -19.98
CA TYR A 32 2.45 1.50 -18.91
C TYR A 32 2.43 2.48 -17.74
N ILE A 33 2.85 1.97 -16.58
CA ILE A 33 3.19 2.74 -15.38
C ILE A 33 4.55 2.30 -14.89
N GLY A 34 5.39 3.25 -14.44
CA GLY A 34 6.67 2.99 -13.81
C GLY A 34 6.56 2.92 -12.29
N PHE A 35 7.31 1.99 -11.70
CA PHE A 35 7.44 1.77 -10.26
C PHE A 35 8.92 1.75 -9.89
N ASP A 36 9.40 2.83 -9.27
CA ASP A 36 10.78 2.89 -8.80
C ASP A 36 10.94 2.09 -7.50
N PRO A 37 11.94 1.20 -7.42
CA PRO A 37 12.16 0.28 -6.30
C PRO A 37 12.87 0.97 -5.12
N THR A 38 12.25 2.00 -4.57
CA THR A 38 12.79 2.80 -3.46
C THR A 38 12.76 2.09 -2.11
N ALA A 39 12.08 0.96 -2.02
CA ALA A 39 12.03 0.05 -0.89
C ALA A 39 11.74 -1.37 -1.40
N ASP A 40 11.94 -2.36 -0.54
CA ASP A 40 11.64 -3.78 -0.80
C ASP A 40 10.14 -4.13 -0.76
N SER A 41 9.26 -3.14 -0.70
CA SER A 41 7.82 -3.28 -0.83
C SER A 41 7.19 -2.03 -1.43
N LEU A 42 6.11 -2.21 -2.15
CA LEU A 42 5.15 -1.16 -2.49
C LEU A 42 4.24 -0.88 -1.27
N HIS A 43 3.63 0.30 -1.25
CA HIS A 43 2.70 0.72 -0.21
C HIS A 43 1.33 1.08 -0.82
N ILE A 44 0.32 1.35 0.02
CA ILE A 44 -1.04 1.63 -0.48
C ILE A 44 -1.12 2.85 -1.41
N GLY A 45 -0.18 3.80 -1.35
CA GLY A 45 -0.08 4.88 -2.33
C GLY A 45 0.23 4.35 -3.74
N SER A 46 1.08 3.34 -3.84
CA SER A 46 1.38 2.65 -5.11
C SER A 46 0.21 1.80 -5.59
N LEU A 47 -0.66 1.33 -4.68
CA LEU A 47 -1.84 0.53 -5.02
C LEU A 47 -2.79 1.28 -5.96
N VAL A 48 -2.86 2.61 -5.88
CA VAL A 48 -3.63 3.43 -6.83
C VAL A 48 -3.19 3.17 -8.27
N GLN A 49 -1.88 3.22 -8.49
CA GLN A 49 -1.30 3.02 -9.82
C GLN A 49 -1.46 1.57 -10.30
N ILE A 50 -1.37 0.62 -9.37
CA ILE A 50 -1.65 -0.80 -9.66
C ILE A 50 -3.11 -0.97 -10.10
N MET A 51 -4.06 -0.35 -9.40
CA MET A 51 -5.49 -0.42 -9.75
C MET A 51 -5.80 0.14 -11.13
N ILE A 52 -5.06 1.16 -11.58
CA ILE A 52 -5.20 1.69 -12.96
C ILE A 52 -4.81 0.62 -13.98
N LEU A 53 -3.69 -0.09 -13.77
CA LEU A 53 -3.28 -1.19 -14.65
C LEU A 53 -4.28 -2.36 -14.61
N VAL A 54 -4.86 -2.65 -13.45
CA VAL A 54 -5.92 -3.66 -13.30
C VAL A 54 -7.15 -3.27 -14.11
N HIS A 55 -7.62 -2.01 -14.01
CA HIS A 55 -8.76 -1.52 -14.80
C HIS A 55 -8.44 -1.51 -16.30
N LEU A 56 -7.21 -1.12 -16.68
CA LEU A 56 -6.76 -1.17 -18.07
C LEU A 56 -6.89 -2.58 -18.65
N GLN A 57 -6.39 -3.59 -17.94
CA GLN A 57 -6.45 -4.98 -18.36
C GLN A 57 -7.90 -5.50 -18.43
N ARG A 58 -8.73 -5.17 -17.44
CA ARG A 58 -10.16 -5.54 -17.42
C ARG A 58 -10.96 -4.92 -18.58
N CYS A 59 -10.53 -3.76 -19.07
CA CYS A 59 -11.11 -3.10 -20.24
C CYS A 59 -10.59 -3.67 -21.58
N GLY A 60 -9.78 -4.74 -21.55
CA GLY A 60 -9.28 -5.41 -22.75
C GLY A 60 -8.00 -4.81 -23.35
N HIS A 61 -7.30 -3.94 -22.60
CA HIS A 61 -6.05 -3.31 -23.03
C HIS A 61 -4.85 -3.97 -22.36
N LYS A 62 -3.66 -3.81 -22.95
CA LYS A 62 -2.43 -4.48 -22.48
C LYS A 62 -1.64 -3.61 -21.49
N PRO A 63 -1.50 -4.01 -20.21
CA PRO A 63 -0.67 -3.30 -19.25
C PRO A 63 0.80 -3.72 -19.34
N PHE A 64 1.70 -2.74 -19.31
CA PHE A 64 3.09 -2.92 -18.94
C PHE A 64 3.32 -2.35 -17.54
N ALA A 65 3.88 -3.15 -16.64
CA ALA A 65 4.38 -2.71 -15.35
C ALA A 65 5.89 -2.54 -15.45
N LEU A 66 6.37 -1.29 -15.51
CA LEU A 66 7.79 -1.00 -15.62
C LEU A 66 8.39 -0.91 -14.22
N VAL A 67 9.39 -1.73 -13.93
CA VAL A 67 10.22 -1.59 -12.73
C VAL A 67 11.48 -0.77 -13.05
N GLY A 68 11.72 0.24 -12.21
CA GLY A 68 12.73 1.26 -12.47
C GLY A 68 14.15 0.85 -12.07
N GLY A 69 14.76 -0.13 -12.75
CA GLY A 69 16.16 -0.51 -12.48
C GLY A 69 17.14 0.61 -12.79
N ALA A 70 16.95 1.32 -13.91
CA ALA A 70 17.78 2.48 -14.25
C ALA A 70 17.31 3.76 -13.56
N THR A 71 16.00 4.04 -13.55
CA THR A 71 15.44 5.24 -12.88
C THR A 71 15.65 5.22 -11.37
N GLY A 72 15.66 4.04 -10.75
CA GLY A 72 16.00 3.87 -9.33
C GLY A 72 17.45 4.25 -8.98
N MET A 73 18.37 4.21 -9.95
CA MET A 73 19.75 4.69 -9.78
C MET A 73 19.87 6.22 -9.84
N VAL A 74 18.87 6.89 -10.44
CA VAL A 74 18.86 8.35 -10.65
C VAL A 74 18.02 9.05 -9.59
N GLY A 75 16.83 8.54 -9.32
CA GLY A 75 15.89 9.08 -8.34
C GLY A 75 14.97 10.18 -8.89
N ASP A 76 13.66 9.93 -8.85
CA ASP A 76 12.63 10.88 -9.30
C ASP A 76 12.51 12.10 -8.36
N PRO A 77 12.70 13.33 -8.87
CA PRO A 77 12.55 14.56 -8.08
C PRO A 77 11.09 15.00 -7.89
N SER A 78 10.13 14.39 -8.62
CA SER A 78 8.73 14.82 -8.64
C SER A 78 8.09 14.75 -7.25
N GLY A 79 7.45 15.86 -6.82
CA GLY A 79 6.78 15.95 -5.53
C GLY A 79 7.70 15.90 -4.29
N LYS A 80 9.02 16.12 -4.46
CA LYS A 80 10.02 16.08 -3.39
C LYS A 80 10.69 17.44 -3.19
N SER A 81 11.03 17.75 -1.95
CA SER A 81 11.80 18.93 -1.57
C SER A 81 13.31 18.69 -1.52
N ASN A 82 13.73 17.45 -1.31
CA ASN A 82 15.14 17.07 -1.17
C ASN A 82 15.50 15.98 -2.16
N GLU A 83 16.79 15.91 -2.53
CA GLU A 83 17.36 14.85 -3.34
C GLU A 83 17.20 13.49 -2.66
N ARG A 84 16.99 12.44 -3.45
CA ARG A 84 16.87 11.07 -2.92
C ARG A 84 18.24 10.52 -2.56
N ASN A 85 18.31 9.77 -1.47
CA ASN A 85 19.47 8.93 -1.20
C ASN A 85 19.53 7.82 -2.25
N LEU A 86 20.67 7.71 -2.92
CA LEU A 86 20.91 6.65 -3.88
C LEU A 86 21.11 5.32 -3.14
N LEU A 87 20.49 4.28 -3.65
CA LEU A 87 20.66 2.93 -3.13
C LEU A 87 21.91 2.28 -3.74
N ASP A 88 22.57 1.42 -2.96
CA ASP A 88 23.61 0.56 -3.53
C ASP A 88 22.99 -0.50 -4.47
N GLU A 89 23.80 -1.04 -5.38
CA GLU A 89 23.34 -1.96 -6.43
C GLU A 89 22.67 -3.23 -5.85
N LYS A 90 23.18 -3.77 -4.73
CA LYS A 90 22.64 -4.96 -4.09
C LYS A 90 21.23 -4.70 -3.55
N THR A 91 21.06 -3.59 -2.83
CA THR A 91 19.78 -3.15 -2.26
C THR A 91 18.79 -2.86 -3.40
N LEU A 92 19.21 -2.18 -4.46
CA LEU A 92 18.37 -1.88 -5.61
C LEU A 92 17.87 -3.16 -6.29
N ASN A 93 18.75 -4.14 -6.55
CA ASN A 93 18.38 -5.41 -7.17
C ASN A 93 17.45 -6.25 -6.29
N HIS A 94 17.66 -6.21 -4.97
CA HIS A 94 16.75 -6.86 -4.02
C HIS A 94 15.34 -6.22 -4.10
N ASN A 95 15.26 -4.91 -4.01
CA ASN A 95 14.00 -4.17 -4.07
C ASN A 95 13.27 -4.41 -5.41
N LEU A 96 14.01 -4.43 -6.53
CA LEU A 96 13.47 -4.75 -7.85
C LEU A 96 12.73 -6.09 -7.85
N ALA A 97 13.37 -7.13 -7.36
CA ALA A 97 12.79 -8.47 -7.31
C ALA A 97 11.51 -8.50 -6.42
N CYS A 98 11.55 -7.80 -5.29
CA CYS A 98 10.39 -7.71 -4.40
C CYS A 98 9.21 -6.97 -5.06
N VAL A 99 9.47 -5.82 -5.68
CA VAL A 99 8.43 -5.02 -6.37
C VAL A 99 7.84 -5.79 -7.55
N GLN A 100 8.68 -6.45 -8.36
CA GLN A 100 8.21 -7.28 -9.47
C GLN A 100 7.26 -8.38 -8.98
N LYS A 101 7.65 -9.13 -7.94
CA LYS A 101 6.82 -10.18 -7.36
C LYS A 101 5.48 -9.66 -6.85
N GLN A 102 5.45 -8.47 -6.26
CA GLN A 102 4.19 -7.86 -5.83
C GLN A 102 3.30 -7.48 -7.02
N LEU A 103 3.85 -6.89 -8.09
CA LEU A 103 3.08 -6.54 -9.30
C LEU A 103 2.47 -7.76 -9.98
N GLU A 104 3.16 -8.91 -9.93
CA GLU A 104 2.69 -10.18 -10.48
C GLU A 104 1.43 -10.72 -9.78
N GLN A 105 1.13 -10.28 -8.56
CA GLN A 105 -0.09 -10.69 -7.83
C GLN A 105 -1.36 -9.99 -8.32
N PHE A 106 -1.25 -8.83 -8.96
CA PHE A 106 -2.40 -8.00 -9.31
C PHE A 106 -2.85 -8.11 -10.76
N LEU A 107 -1.96 -8.53 -11.65
CA LEU A 107 -2.18 -8.57 -13.09
C LEU A 107 -2.20 -10.00 -13.61
N ASN A 108 -2.91 -10.23 -14.70
CA ASN A 108 -2.92 -11.53 -15.36
C ASN A 108 -1.89 -11.56 -16.50
N PHE A 109 -0.92 -12.47 -16.39
CA PHE A 109 0.18 -12.63 -17.34
C PHE A 109 -0.09 -13.70 -18.39
N ASP A 110 -1.21 -14.44 -18.27
CA ASP A 110 -1.61 -15.51 -19.19
C ASP A 110 -3.11 -15.42 -19.50
N CYS A 111 -3.52 -14.35 -20.20
CA CYS A 111 -4.90 -14.12 -20.62
C CYS A 111 -5.02 -13.80 -22.13
N GLY A 112 -4.01 -14.14 -22.92
CA GLY A 112 -4.01 -13.94 -24.37
C GLY A 112 -3.43 -12.59 -24.79
N ALA A 113 -4.09 -11.90 -25.74
CA ALA A 113 -3.52 -10.71 -26.38
C ALA A 113 -3.22 -9.53 -25.43
N ASN A 114 -4.01 -9.40 -24.36
CA ASN A 114 -3.84 -8.34 -23.35
C ASN A 114 -3.16 -8.83 -22.06
N SER A 115 -2.42 -9.93 -22.11
CA SER A 115 -1.57 -10.39 -21.01
C SER A 115 -0.63 -9.26 -20.56
N ALA A 116 -0.52 -9.09 -19.25
CA ALA A 116 0.40 -8.12 -18.67
C ALA A 116 1.87 -8.50 -18.96
N GLU A 117 2.74 -7.53 -18.91
CA GLU A 117 4.18 -7.75 -19.02
C GLU A 117 4.92 -6.87 -18.01
N VAL A 118 5.81 -7.47 -17.21
CA VAL A 118 6.75 -6.70 -16.40
C VAL A 118 7.99 -6.43 -17.23
N VAL A 119 8.46 -5.19 -17.24
CA VAL A 119 9.66 -4.77 -17.96
C VAL A 119 10.59 -4.02 -17.00
N ASN A 120 11.91 -4.18 -17.18
CA ASN A 120 12.91 -3.47 -16.40
C ASN A 120 13.64 -2.47 -17.31
N ASN A 121 13.60 -1.19 -16.99
CA ASN A 121 14.25 -0.19 -17.83
C ASN A 121 15.79 -0.28 -17.83
N TYR A 122 16.39 -0.98 -16.87
CA TYR A 122 17.82 -1.26 -16.93
C TYR A 122 18.22 -2.07 -18.16
N ASP A 123 17.31 -2.90 -18.71
CA ASP A 123 17.60 -3.75 -19.86
C ASP A 123 17.95 -2.99 -21.14
N TRP A 124 17.42 -1.78 -21.31
CA TRP A 124 17.75 -0.93 -22.45
C TRP A 124 18.71 0.20 -22.12
N PHE A 125 18.98 0.46 -20.82
CA PHE A 125 19.99 1.45 -20.45
C PHE A 125 21.38 0.88 -20.24
N LYS A 126 21.53 -0.38 -19.86
CA LYS A 126 22.84 -1.01 -19.57
C LYS A 126 23.82 -0.98 -20.72
N GLU A 127 23.34 -0.96 -21.96
CA GLU A 127 24.14 -0.88 -23.18
C GLU A 127 24.38 0.57 -23.64
N PHE A 128 23.74 1.55 -23.01
CA PHE A 128 23.77 2.95 -23.41
C PHE A 128 24.94 3.66 -22.71
N ASN A 129 25.94 4.12 -23.48
CA ASN A 129 26.95 4.98 -22.88
C ASN A 129 26.48 6.45 -22.79
N PHE A 130 27.07 7.19 -21.87
CA PHE A 130 26.66 8.57 -21.57
C PHE A 130 26.68 9.51 -22.78
N LEU A 131 27.72 9.43 -23.63
CA LEU A 131 27.85 10.30 -24.82
C LEU A 131 26.82 9.96 -25.89
N GLU A 132 26.51 8.69 -26.06
CA GLU A 132 25.43 8.25 -26.95
C GLU A 132 24.08 8.74 -26.48
N PHE A 133 23.77 8.63 -25.17
CA PHE A 133 22.52 9.11 -24.60
C PHE A 133 22.34 10.62 -24.82
N ILE A 134 23.36 11.43 -24.53
CA ILE A 134 23.33 12.88 -24.79
C ILE A 134 23.09 13.18 -26.26
N ARG A 135 23.84 12.52 -27.17
CA ARG A 135 23.72 12.74 -28.60
C ARG A 135 22.39 12.30 -29.16
N ASP A 136 21.87 11.12 -28.73
CA ASP A 136 20.74 10.50 -29.39
C ASP A 136 19.36 10.82 -28.71
N VAL A 137 19.39 11.21 -27.45
CA VAL A 137 18.22 11.60 -26.68
C VAL A 137 18.24 13.08 -26.34
N GLY A 138 19.29 13.56 -25.71
CA GLY A 138 19.42 14.92 -25.20
C GLY A 138 19.16 16.01 -26.25
N LYS A 139 19.69 15.82 -27.47
CA LYS A 139 19.51 16.81 -28.56
C LYS A 139 18.06 17.09 -28.97
N HIS A 140 17.14 16.16 -28.66
CA HIS A 140 15.73 16.30 -29.06
C HIS A 140 14.88 17.09 -28.06
N ILE A 141 15.36 17.28 -26.83
CA ILE A 141 14.63 17.99 -25.77
C ILE A 141 15.40 19.25 -25.37
N PRO A 142 14.92 20.44 -25.73
CA PRO A 142 15.59 21.70 -25.38
C PRO A 142 15.63 21.96 -23.88
N VAL A 143 16.71 22.54 -23.38
CA VAL A 143 16.91 22.86 -21.95
C VAL A 143 15.79 23.75 -21.43
N ASN A 144 15.37 24.78 -22.17
CA ASN A 144 14.27 25.66 -21.75
C ASN A 144 12.92 24.92 -21.63
N TYR A 145 12.68 23.88 -22.43
CA TYR A 145 11.51 23.02 -22.26
C TYR A 145 11.59 22.22 -20.95
N MET A 146 12.77 21.69 -20.61
CA MET A 146 13.01 20.98 -19.35
C MET A 146 12.86 21.92 -18.14
N MET A 147 13.43 23.13 -18.22
CA MET A 147 13.35 24.16 -17.18
C MET A 147 11.93 24.67 -16.92
N ALA A 148 11.04 24.58 -17.90
CA ALA A 148 9.66 25.02 -17.78
C ALA A 148 8.76 24.07 -16.96
N LYS A 149 9.23 22.87 -16.60
CA LYS A 149 8.47 21.90 -15.81
C LYS A 149 8.31 22.36 -14.35
N ASP A 150 7.13 22.15 -13.76
CA ASP A 150 6.85 22.58 -12.39
C ASP A 150 7.74 21.89 -11.37
N SER A 151 8.07 20.61 -11.57
CA SER A 151 9.01 19.86 -10.74
C SER A 151 10.42 20.46 -10.75
N VAL A 152 10.84 21.08 -11.88
CA VAL A 152 12.13 21.77 -11.99
C VAL A 152 12.02 23.18 -11.39
N LYS A 153 11.00 23.97 -11.79
CA LYS A 153 10.81 25.34 -11.29
C LYS A 153 10.79 25.42 -9.77
N SER A 154 10.08 24.53 -9.12
CA SER A 154 9.96 24.51 -7.65
C SER A 154 11.30 24.25 -6.92
N ARG A 155 12.30 23.72 -7.64
CA ARG A 155 13.61 23.36 -7.11
C ARG A 155 14.75 24.30 -7.55
N LEU A 156 14.49 25.21 -8.49
CA LEU A 156 15.54 26.11 -9.01
C LEU A 156 16.20 26.96 -7.94
N GLU A 157 15.41 27.46 -6.98
CA GLU A 157 15.92 28.32 -5.89
C GLU A 157 16.67 27.54 -4.82
N SER A 158 16.25 26.30 -4.52
CA SER A 158 16.90 25.42 -3.53
C SER A 158 18.09 24.62 -4.09
N GLY A 159 18.28 24.64 -5.42
CA GLY A 159 19.25 23.85 -6.13
C GLY A 159 18.71 22.48 -6.54
N MET A 160 19.14 22.03 -7.71
CA MET A 160 18.82 20.71 -8.29
C MET A 160 20.11 20.14 -8.90
N SER A 161 20.44 18.89 -8.58
CA SER A 161 21.59 18.23 -9.20
C SER A 161 21.33 17.93 -10.68
N PHE A 162 22.41 17.74 -11.44
CA PHE A 162 22.30 17.28 -12.82
C PHE A 162 21.60 15.92 -12.91
N THR A 163 21.84 15.05 -11.93
CA THR A 163 21.20 13.74 -11.82
C THR A 163 19.68 13.88 -11.75
N GLU A 164 19.13 14.65 -10.81
CA GLU A 164 17.72 14.92 -10.71
C GLU A 164 17.13 15.60 -11.96
N PHE A 165 17.86 16.58 -12.51
CA PHE A 165 17.43 17.30 -13.71
C PHE A 165 17.33 16.39 -14.94
N SER A 166 18.24 15.41 -15.05
CA SER A 166 18.26 14.46 -16.16
C SER A 166 17.19 13.38 -16.08
N TYR A 167 16.58 13.16 -14.90
CA TYR A 167 15.55 12.12 -14.69
C TYR A 167 14.44 12.17 -15.74
N GLN A 168 13.94 13.37 -16.06
CA GLN A 168 12.89 13.53 -17.07
C GLN A 168 13.28 13.03 -18.46
N LEU A 169 14.58 13.04 -18.80
CA LEU A 169 15.06 12.47 -20.06
C LEU A 169 15.13 10.94 -19.99
N VAL A 170 15.53 10.40 -18.84
CA VAL A 170 15.62 8.96 -18.63
C VAL A 170 14.22 8.36 -18.72
N GLN A 171 13.24 8.88 -17.94
CA GLN A 171 11.85 8.43 -18.01
C GLN A 171 11.21 8.70 -19.39
N GLY A 172 11.56 9.82 -20.04
CA GLY A 172 11.10 10.12 -21.40
C GLY A 172 11.61 9.10 -22.42
N TYR A 173 12.83 8.61 -22.23
CA TYR A 173 13.39 7.55 -23.07
C TYR A 173 12.74 6.19 -22.83
N ASP A 174 12.34 5.86 -21.60
CA ASP A 174 11.52 4.65 -21.31
C ASP A 174 10.29 4.63 -22.19
N PHE A 175 9.56 5.75 -22.26
CA PHE A 175 8.35 5.82 -23.08
C PHE A 175 8.67 5.69 -24.58
N TYR A 176 9.72 6.37 -25.06
CA TYR A 176 10.14 6.24 -26.45
C TYR A 176 10.54 4.80 -26.80
N TRP A 177 11.30 4.13 -25.90
CA TRP A 177 11.72 2.74 -26.12
C TRP A 177 10.53 1.78 -26.15
N LEU A 178 9.61 1.88 -25.19
CA LEU A 178 8.41 1.07 -25.14
C LEU A 178 7.48 1.34 -26.34
N TRP A 179 7.36 2.58 -26.75
CA TRP A 179 6.61 2.96 -27.93
C TRP A 179 7.18 2.32 -29.20
N LYS A 180 8.49 2.40 -29.38
CA LYS A 180 9.19 1.89 -30.56
C LYS A 180 9.23 0.36 -30.63
N ASN A 181 9.51 -0.30 -29.50
CA ASN A 181 9.83 -1.73 -29.47
C ASN A 181 8.65 -2.61 -29.00
N LYS A 182 7.70 -2.05 -28.25
CA LYS A 182 6.57 -2.78 -27.68
C LYS A 182 5.21 -2.22 -28.13
N ASN A 183 5.17 -1.26 -29.06
CA ASN A 183 3.94 -0.57 -29.49
C ASN A 183 3.13 0.00 -28.32
N CYS A 184 3.79 0.45 -27.25
CA CYS A 184 3.15 1.06 -26.10
C CYS A 184 2.80 2.52 -26.41
N LYS A 185 1.52 2.85 -26.48
CA LYS A 185 1.07 4.17 -26.96
C LYS A 185 0.70 5.15 -25.86
N VAL A 186 0.49 4.68 -24.64
CA VAL A 186 0.01 5.51 -23.52
C VAL A 186 0.91 5.35 -22.31
N GLN A 187 1.30 6.45 -21.70
CA GLN A 187 1.87 6.46 -20.35
C GLN A 187 0.83 6.93 -19.36
N LEU A 188 0.74 6.21 -18.23
CA LEU A 188 -0.15 6.50 -17.13
C LEU A 188 0.69 6.86 -15.88
N GLY A 189 0.14 7.64 -14.96
CA GLY A 189 0.86 8.00 -13.74
C GLY A 189 0.05 8.89 -12.80
N GLY A 190 0.64 9.32 -11.69
CA GLY A 190 0.09 10.36 -10.83
C GLY A 190 0.22 11.75 -11.46
N SER A 191 -0.55 12.72 -10.99
CA SER A 191 -0.51 14.10 -11.51
C SER A 191 0.86 14.78 -11.33
N ASP A 192 1.63 14.36 -10.33
CA ASP A 192 3.02 14.79 -10.13
C ASP A 192 3.98 14.32 -11.24
N GLN A 193 3.59 13.30 -12.00
CA GLN A 193 4.36 12.73 -13.10
C GLN A 193 4.11 13.42 -14.45
N TRP A 194 3.13 14.32 -14.54
CA TRP A 194 2.74 14.94 -15.82
C TRP A 194 3.94 15.50 -16.60
N GLY A 195 4.84 16.23 -15.92
CA GLY A 195 6.02 16.82 -16.53
C GLY A 195 6.96 15.79 -17.18
N ASN A 196 7.21 14.67 -16.51
CA ASN A 196 8.03 13.59 -17.02
C ASN A 196 7.34 12.86 -18.19
N ILE A 197 6.04 12.56 -18.03
CA ILE A 197 5.23 11.86 -19.04
C ILE A 197 5.19 12.64 -20.37
N VAL A 198 4.93 13.95 -20.33
CA VAL A 198 4.87 14.76 -21.56
C VAL A 198 6.25 14.98 -22.18
N THR A 199 7.35 14.81 -21.42
CA THR A 199 8.70 14.77 -22.01
C THR A 199 8.86 13.54 -22.88
N GLY A 200 8.31 12.39 -22.48
CA GLY A 200 8.29 11.17 -23.29
C GLY A 200 7.45 11.33 -24.56
N THR A 201 6.26 11.91 -24.47
CA THR A 201 5.42 12.18 -25.68
C THR A 201 6.10 13.13 -26.64
N GLU A 202 6.80 14.16 -26.13
CA GLU A 202 7.58 15.11 -26.94
C GLU A 202 8.79 14.44 -27.60
N LEU A 203 9.50 13.55 -26.88
CA LEU A 203 10.59 12.78 -27.44
C LEU A 203 10.11 11.86 -28.59
N ILE A 204 8.99 11.18 -28.40
CA ILE A 204 8.36 10.36 -29.45
C ILE A 204 8.02 11.21 -30.66
N ARG A 205 7.42 12.37 -30.47
CA ARG A 205 7.08 13.30 -31.55
C ARG A 205 8.30 13.80 -32.33
N ARG A 206 9.39 14.16 -31.63
CA ARG A 206 10.57 14.76 -32.27
C ARG A 206 11.55 13.75 -32.85
N LYS A 207 11.76 12.63 -32.14
CA LYS A 207 12.73 11.59 -32.53
C LYS A 207 12.08 10.46 -33.33
N GLY A 208 10.85 10.08 -32.97
CA GLY A 208 10.13 8.95 -33.52
C GLY A 208 9.17 9.31 -34.63
N GLU A 209 8.89 10.62 -34.82
CA GLU A 209 7.87 11.13 -35.76
C GLU A 209 6.50 10.47 -35.55
N GLY A 210 6.23 10.04 -34.31
CA GLY A 210 5.06 9.31 -33.91
C GLY A 210 4.13 10.08 -32.99
N LYS A 211 3.04 9.43 -32.61
CA LYS A 211 2.05 9.95 -31.67
C LYS A 211 1.95 9.03 -30.46
N ALA A 212 1.94 9.62 -29.28
CA ALA A 212 1.74 8.94 -28.01
C ALA A 212 0.86 9.80 -27.09
N PHE A 213 0.29 9.18 -26.06
CA PHE A 213 -0.73 9.78 -25.23
C PHE A 213 -0.40 9.64 -23.76
N ALA A 214 -1.11 10.40 -22.93
CA ALA A 214 -0.90 10.42 -21.49
C ALA A 214 -2.24 10.54 -20.73
N VAL A 215 -2.30 9.86 -19.57
CA VAL A 215 -3.35 10.06 -18.57
C VAL A 215 -2.71 10.13 -17.21
N THR A 216 -3.09 11.12 -16.41
CA THR A 216 -2.70 11.19 -15.00
C THR A 216 -3.90 11.12 -14.08
N THR A 217 -3.64 10.62 -12.88
CA THR A 217 -4.63 10.51 -11.81
C THR A 217 -4.37 11.53 -10.71
N PRO A 218 -5.41 11.98 -9.99
CA PRO A 218 -5.21 12.84 -8.83
C PRO A 218 -4.34 12.14 -7.78
N LEU A 219 -3.51 12.91 -7.09
CA LEU A 219 -2.86 12.42 -5.87
C LEU A 219 -3.91 12.29 -4.77
N ILE A 220 -4.04 11.09 -4.23
CA ILE A 220 -5.01 10.83 -3.16
C ILE A 220 -4.54 11.52 -1.88
N LYS A 221 -5.45 12.27 -1.28
CA LYS A 221 -5.32 12.88 0.05
C LYS A 221 -6.45 12.36 0.92
N LYS A 222 -6.24 12.33 2.24
CA LYS A 222 -7.33 12.13 3.18
C LYS A 222 -8.26 13.33 3.18
N ALA A 223 -9.52 13.14 3.57
CA ALA A 223 -10.51 14.20 3.67
C ALA A 223 -10.08 15.33 4.63
N ASP A 224 -9.27 15.01 5.66
CA ASP A 224 -8.66 15.95 6.58
C ASP A 224 -7.45 16.71 6.01
N GLY A 225 -7.07 16.47 4.74
CA GLY A 225 -5.89 17.03 4.08
C GLY A 225 -4.59 16.29 4.35
N GLY A 226 -4.60 15.27 5.19
CA GLY A 226 -3.44 14.44 5.50
C GLY A 226 -2.96 13.61 4.30
N LYS A 227 -1.72 13.12 4.38
CA LYS A 227 -1.15 12.26 3.34
C LYS A 227 -1.80 10.87 3.41
N PHE A 228 -2.32 10.40 2.27
CA PHE A 228 -2.83 9.04 2.13
C PHE A 228 -1.71 8.01 2.36
N GLY A 229 -2.02 6.95 3.11
CA GLY A 229 -1.10 5.84 3.33
C GLY A 229 -0.01 6.08 4.36
N LYS A 230 -0.02 7.24 5.03
CA LYS A 230 0.86 7.49 6.19
C LYS A 230 0.05 7.45 7.48
N THR A 231 0.60 6.75 8.46
CA THR A 231 0.14 6.71 9.85
C THR A 231 1.23 7.31 10.75
N GLU A 232 0.98 7.41 12.03
CA GLU A 232 2.00 7.81 13.02
C GLU A 232 3.19 6.84 13.04
N THR A 233 2.96 5.56 12.71
CA THR A 233 3.96 4.50 12.65
C THR A 233 4.63 4.35 11.28
N GLY A 234 4.30 5.18 10.28
CA GLY A 234 4.90 5.15 8.95
C GLY A 234 3.95 4.77 7.81
N ASN A 235 4.50 4.16 6.77
CA ASN A 235 3.73 3.74 5.60
C ASN A 235 2.93 2.46 5.89
N ILE A 236 1.77 2.32 5.23
CA ILE A 236 1.04 1.06 5.13
C ILE A 236 1.56 0.31 3.90
N TRP A 237 2.28 -0.77 4.15
CA TRP A 237 2.96 -1.57 3.13
C TRP A 237 2.05 -2.67 2.58
N LEU A 238 2.29 -3.10 1.34
CA LEU A 238 1.59 -4.25 0.74
C LEU A 238 2.21 -5.59 1.18
N ASP A 239 3.45 -5.58 1.67
CA ASP A 239 4.11 -6.75 2.25
C ASP A 239 3.60 -7.01 3.67
N LYS A 240 3.10 -8.22 3.92
CA LYS A 240 2.54 -8.61 5.20
C LYS A 240 3.57 -8.68 6.35
N THR A 241 4.86 -8.82 6.02
CA THR A 241 5.94 -8.80 7.02
C THR A 241 6.24 -7.39 7.54
N LYS A 242 5.82 -6.35 6.78
CA LYS A 242 5.99 -4.92 7.14
C LYS A 242 4.73 -4.31 7.71
N THR A 243 3.58 -4.68 7.18
CA THR A 243 2.26 -4.30 7.71
C THR A 243 1.39 -5.55 7.72
N SER A 244 1.13 -6.08 8.92
CA SER A 244 0.33 -7.30 9.04
C SER A 244 -1.04 -7.16 8.38
N PRO A 245 -1.66 -8.25 7.90
CA PRO A 245 -3.00 -8.22 7.31
C PRO A 245 -4.06 -7.62 8.24
N TYR A 246 -3.91 -7.80 9.55
CA TYR A 246 -4.77 -7.16 10.55
C TYR A 246 -4.65 -5.62 10.54
N LYS A 247 -3.43 -5.08 10.58
CA LYS A 247 -3.20 -3.62 10.52
C LYS A 247 -3.63 -3.05 9.19
N PHE A 248 -3.37 -3.77 8.11
CA PHE A 248 -3.80 -3.41 6.76
C PHE A 248 -5.34 -3.33 6.68
N TYR A 249 -6.04 -4.34 7.20
CA TYR A 249 -7.51 -4.37 7.30
C TYR A 249 -8.04 -3.20 8.14
N GLN A 250 -7.44 -2.95 9.32
CA GLN A 250 -7.85 -1.87 10.22
C GLN A 250 -7.66 -0.49 9.59
N PHE A 251 -6.63 -0.30 8.76
CA PHE A 251 -6.43 0.96 8.04
C PHE A 251 -7.65 1.33 7.20
N TRP A 252 -8.18 0.37 6.44
CA TRP A 252 -9.37 0.59 5.60
C TRP A 252 -10.64 0.71 6.44
N LEU A 253 -10.78 -0.16 7.42
CA LEU A 253 -11.94 -0.16 8.31
C LEU A 253 -12.07 1.15 9.08
N ASN A 254 -10.98 1.80 9.45
CA ASN A 254 -10.96 3.04 10.22
C ASN A 254 -10.95 4.32 9.36
N SER A 255 -11.10 4.23 8.05
CA SER A 255 -11.22 5.42 7.19
C SER A 255 -12.49 6.22 7.53
N SER A 256 -12.44 7.55 7.33
CA SER A 256 -13.63 8.40 7.49
C SER A 256 -14.70 8.04 6.46
N ASP A 257 -15.93 8.47 6.68
CA ASP A 257 -17.03 8.21 5.74
C ASP A 257 -16.78 8.90 4.39
N ASP A 258 -16.22 10.12 4.41
CA ASP A 258 -15.87 10.86 3.21
C ASP A 258 -14.74 10.19 2.43
N ASP A 259 -13.72 9.68 3.14
CA ASP A 259 -12.64 8.89 2.53
C ASP A 259 -13.19 7.60 1.93
N ALA A 260 -14.05 6.89 2.64
CA ALA A 260 -14.61 5.62 2.19
C ALA A 260 -15.43 5.77 0.90
N LYS A 261 -16.19 6.87 0.74
CA LYS A 261 -16.92 7.20 -0.51
C LYS A 261 -16.00 7.33 -1.72
N ASN A 262 -14.76 7.79 -1.50
CA ASN A 262 -13.75 7.91 -2.56
C ASN A 262 -12.98 6.59 -2.73
N TYR A 263 -12.53 5.98 -1.65
CA TYR A 263 -11.69 4.78 -1.70
C TYR A 263 -12.40 3.59 -2.31
N ILE A 264 -13.72 3.42 -2.08
CA ILE A 264 -14.49 2.32 -2.68
C ILE A 264 -14.47 2.38 -4.21
N LYS A 265 -14.44 3.57 -4.81
CA LYS A 265 -14.35 3.75 -6.26
C LYS A 265 -12.96 3.39 -6.80
N ILE A 266 -11.91 3.72 -6.06
CA ILE A 266 -10.52 3.61 -6.50
C ILE A 266 -9.97 2.20 -6.28
N PHE A 267 -10.21 1.62 -5.09
CA PHE A 267 -9.53 0.41 -4.65
C PHE A 267 -10.35 -0.87 -4.82
N THR A 268 -11.64 -0.78 -5.23
CA THR A 268 -12.47 -1.97 -5.45
C THR A 268 -12.76 -2.18 -6.94
N LEU A 269 -13.12 -3.41 -7.28
CA LEU A 269 -13.55 -3.76 -8.65
C LEU A 269 -15.09 -3.78 -8.79
N LYS A 270 -15.80 -3.25 -7.81
CA LYS A 270 -17.27 -3.16 -7.81
C LYS A 270 -17.74 -2.27 -8.97
N SER A 271 -18.91 -2.61 -9.50
CA SER A 271 -19.58 -1.80 -10.51
C SER A 271 -20.09 -0.48 -9.94
N GLN A 272 -20.44 0.45 -10.82
CA GLN A 272 -21.03 1.72 -10.43
C GLN A 272 -22.35 1.53 -9.67
N GLU A 273 -23.14 0.53 -10.07
CA GLU A 273 -24.42 0.18 -9.46
C GLU A 273 -24.23 -0.36 -8.05
N GLU A 274 -23.31 -1.31 -7.86
CA GLU A 274 -22.98 -1.85 -6.54
C GLU A 274 -22.49 -0.77 -5.58
N ILE A 275 -21.64 0.15 -6.07
CA ILE A 275 -21.13 1.25 -5.25
C ILE A 275 -22.24 2.24 -4.89
N LYS A 276 -23.17 2.55 -5.81
CA LYS A 276 -24.35 3.39 -5.51
C LYS A 276 -25.24 2.75 -4.45
N GLN A 277 -25.49 1.45 -4.54
CA GLN A 277 -26.27 0.72 -3.55
C GLN A 277 -25.61 0.78 -2.18
N LEU A 278 -24.33 0.38 -2.08
CA LEU A 278 -23.57 0.41 -0.82
C LEU A 278 -23.51 1.83 -0.21
N THR A 279 -23.39 2.86 -1.05
CA THR A 279 -23.39 4.25 -0.59
C THR A 279 -24.74 4.63 0.01
N SER A 280 -25.85 4.25 -0.63
CA SER A 280 -27.19 4.50 -0.11
C SER A 280 -27.45 3.77 1.22
N GLU A 281 -27.01 2.51 1.34
CA GLU A 281 -27.10 1.74 2.59
C GLU A 281 -26.26 2.40 3.70
N HIS A 282 -25.06 2.85 3.36
CA HIS A 282 -24.18 3.52 4.32
C HIS A 282 -24.77 4.84 4.81
N GLU A 283 -25.41 5.64 3.95
CA GLU A 283 -26.03 6.92 4.31
C GLU A 283 -27.24 6.74 5.25
N GLN A 284 -27.94 5.62 5.15
CA GLN A 284 -29.04 5.29 6.07
C GLN A 284 -28.56 4.88 7.47
N ALA A 285 -27.40 4.23 7.55
CA ALA A 285 -26.85 3.72 8.82
C ALA A 285 -25.30 3.79 8.85
N PRO A 286 -24.71 5.01 8.92
CA PRO A 286 -23.25 5.18 8.86
C PRO A 286 -22.48 4.40 9.93
N HIS A 287 -23.11 4.21 11.10
CA HIS A 287 -22.51 3.47 12.23
C HIS A 287 -22.24 1.99 11.91
N LEU A 288 -22.88 1.41 10.89
CA LEU A 288 -22.63 0.04 10.42
C LEU A 288 -21.37 -0.06 9.54
N ARG A 289 -20.80 1.09 9.12
CA ARG A 289 -19.56 1.18 8.34
C ARG A 289 -19.56 0.30 7.09
N VAL A 290 -20.67 0.26 6.36
CA VAL A 290 -20.86 -0.63 5.21
C VAL A 290 -19.79 -0.41 4.13
N LEU A 291 -19.47 0.85 3.80
CA LEU A 291 -18.43 1.17 2.81
C LEU A 291 -17.06 0.73 3.26
N GLN A 292 -16.68 1.03 4.51
CA GLN A 292 -15.39 0.67 5.07
C GLN A 292 -15.21 -0.85 5.12
N ASN A 293 -16.24 -1.60 5.52
CA ASN A 293 -16.23 -3.06 5.50
C ASN A 293 -16.05 -3.61 4.08
N ALA A 294 -16.78 -3.06 3.11
CA ALA A 294 -16.68 -3.50 1.71
C ALA A 294 -15.27 -3.28 1.14
N ILE A 295 -14.66 -2.12 1.43
CA ILE A 295 -13.28 -1.79 1.02
C ILE A 295 -12.29 -2.72 1.73
N ALA A 296 -12.36 -2.80 3.07
CA ALA A 296 -11.43 -3.57 3.88
C ALA A 296 -11.42 -5.04 3.47
N ASN A 297 -12.59 -5.64 3.26
CA ASN A 297 -12.72 -7.03 2.84
C ASN A 297 -12.11 -7.26 1.45
N GLU A 298 -12.48 -6.45 0.46
CA GLU A 298 -12.04 -6.67 -0.91
C GLU A 298 -10.55 -6.38 -1.09
N VAL A 299 -10.06 -5.27 -0.50
CA VAL A 299 -8.66 -4.87 -0.69
C VAL A 299 -7.72 -5.79 0.09
N THR A 300 -8.08 -6.20 1.33
CA THR A 300 -7.27 -7.15 2.09
C THR A 300 -7.20 -8.51 1.40
N THR A 301 -8.32 -9.02 0.87
CA THR A 301 -8.31 -10.27 0.10
C THR A 301 -7.41 -10.18 -1.12
N ARG A 302 -7.43 -9.05 -1.84
CA ARG A 302 -6.64 -8.88 -3.08
C ARG A 302 -5.15 -8.72 -2.82
N VAL A 303 -4.77 -7.99 -1.77
CA VAL A 303 -3.36 -7.71 -1.44
C VAL A 303 -2.72 -8.86 -0.69
N HIS A 304 -3.46 -9.54 0.15
CA HIS A 304 -2.97 -10.66 0.96
C HIS A 304 -3.64 -11.96 0.53
N SER A 305 -4.66 -12.42 1.24
CA SER A 305 -5.45 -13.60 0.88
C SER A 305 -6.81 -13.58 1.59
N ALA A 306 -7.71 -14.49 1.18
CA ALA A 306 -8.97 -14.71 1.89
C ALA A 306 -8.73 -15.25 3.31
N ALA A 307 -7.72 -16.11 3.50
CA ALA A 307 -7.35 -16.62 4.82
C ALA A 307 -6.83 -15.51 5.74
N ASP A 308 -5.97 -14.61 5.23
CA ASP A 308 -5.48 -13.45 5.98
C ASP A 308 -6.63 -12.47 6.35
N LEU A 309 -7.62 -12.31 5.45
CA LEU A 309 -8.82 -11.54 5.76
C LEU A 309 -9.62 -12.15 6.90
N ASP A 310 -9.88 -13.47 6.84
CA ASP A 310 -10.63 -14.17 7.90
C ASP A 310 -9.94 -14.02 9.27
N MET A 311 -8.61 -14.13 9.30
CA MET A 311 -7.83 -13.90 10.51
C MET A 311 -7.93 -12.46 11.00
N ALA A 312 -7.86 -11.46 10.09
CA ALA A 312 -7.98 -10.05 10.44
C ALA A 312 -9.38 -9.71 11.00
N ILE A 313 -10.45 -10.30 10.43
CA ILE A 313 -11.83 -10.14 10.94
C ILE A 313 -11.96 -10.76 12.32
N LYS A 314 -11.48 -12.00 12.54
CA LYS A 314 -11.47 -12.65 13.85
C LYS A 314 -10.75 -11.79 14.88
N ALA A 315 -9.55 -11.33 14.55
CA ALA A 315 -8.75 -10.44 15.40
C ALA A 315 -9.48 -9.15 15.76
N SER A 316 -10.14 -8.51 14.78
CA SER A 316 -10.95 -7.30 15.00
C SER A 316 -12.11 -7.57 15.96
N ASN A 317 -12.81 -8.70 15.78
CA ASN A 317 -13.91 -9.10 16.65
C ASN A 317 -13.43 -9.40 18.08
N ILE A 318 -12.21 -9.94 18.24
CA ILE A 318 -11.61 -10.19 19.56
C ILE A 318 -11.39 -8.88 20.31
N LEU A 319 -10.88 -7.84 19.64
CA LEU A 319 -10.63 -6.57 20.31
C LEU A 319 -11.89 -5.75 20.61
N PHE A 320 -12.79 -5.68 19.65
CA PHE A 320 -13.92 -4.74 19.67
C PHE A 320 -15.28 -5.41 19.86
N GLY A 321 -15.35 -6.74 19.75
CA GLY A 321 -16.56 -7.54 19.86
C GLY A 321 -16.73 -8.25 21.20
N LYS A 322 -17.75 -9.11 21.27
CA LYS A 322 -18.01 -10.03 22.39
C LYS A 322 -17.34 -11.39 22.13
N SER A 323 -16.02 -11.38 21.87
CA SER A 323 -15.26 -12.60 21.61
C SER A 323 -15.02 -13.42 22.87
N THR A 324 -14.92 -14.73 22.69
CA THR A 324 -14.61 -15.72 23.73
C THR A 324 -13.11 -15.99 23.82
N ALA A 325 -12.71 -16.74 24.86
CA ALA A 325 -11.32 -17.25 24.96
C ALA A 325 -10.96 -18.18 23.80
N ASP A 326 -11.91 -18.95 23.28
CA ASP A 326 -11.69 -19.84 22.13
C ASP A 326 -11.38 -19.09 20.85
N ASP A 327 -12.03 -17.94 20.61
CA ASP A 327 -11.70 -17.06 19.48
C ASP A 327 -10.25 -16.57 19.57
N LEU A 328 -9.79 -16.21 20.79
CA LEU A 328 -8.42 -15.77 21.03
C LEU A 328 -7.40 -16.90 20.78
N LYS A 329 -7.70 -18.13 21.19
CA LYS A 329 -6.90 -19.33 20.94
C LYS A 329 -6.82 -19.71 19.46
N SER A 330 -7.78 -19.25 18.64
CA SER A 330 -7.82 -19.56 17.20
C SER A 330 -6.89 -18.67 16.35
N LEU A 331 -6.30 -17.61 16.93
CA LEU A 331 -5.34 -16.76 16.23
C LEU A 331 -3.97 -17.44 16.13
N ASP A 332 -3.34 -17.31 14.96
CA ASP A 332 -1.91 -17.62 14.86
C ASP A 332 -1.06 -16.58 15.62
N GLU A 333 0.18 -16.94 15.92
CA GLU A 333 1.09 -16.11 16.72
C GLU A 333 1.34 -14.73 16.08
N GLU A 334 1.50 -14.68 14.74
CA GLU A 334 1.75 -13.44 14.01
C GLU A 334 0.57 -12.48 14.13
N THR A 335 -0.65 -12.96 13.90
CA THR A 335 -1.87 -12.16 14.03
C THR A 335 -2.09 -11.75 15.49
N PHE A 336 -1.90 -12.66 16.44
CA PHE A 336 -2.02 -12.37 17.85
C PHE A 336 -1.08 -11.24 18.30
N LEU A 337 0.20 -11.32 17.96
CA LEU A 337 1.18 -10.28 18.29
C LEU A 337 0.87 -8.95 17.60
N SER A 338 0.38 -8.99 16.37
CA SER A 338 -0.02 -7.80 15.64
C SER A 338 -1.23 -7.09 16.26
N VAL A 339 -2.20 -7.86 16.78
CA VAL A 339 -3.38 -7.34 17.50
C VAL A 339 -2.98 -6.59 18.77
N PHE A 340 -2.01 -7.14 19.49
CA PHE A 340 -1.54 -6.60 20.76
C PHE A 340 -0.24 -5.81 20.65
N GLU A 341 0.15 -5.37 19.46
CA GLU A 341 1.31 -4.50 19.27
C GLU A 341 1.14 -3.15 20.01
N GLY A 342 2.21 -2.78 20.75
CA GLY A 342 2.19 -1.57 21.60
C GLY A 342 1.54 -1.76 22.98
N VAL A 343 0.98 -2.93 23.26
CA VAL A 343 0.53 -3.29 24.60
C VAL A 343 1.77 -3.56 25.48
N PRO A 344 1.80 -3.08 26.74
CA PRO A 344 2.90 -3.35 27.64
C PRO A 344 3.14 -4.85 27.81
N GLN A 345 4.41 -5.28 27.70
CA GLN A 345 4.82 -6.66 27.72
C GLN A 345 5.67 -6.95 28.97
N PHE A 346 5.47 -8.12 29.54
CA PHE A 346 6.21 -8.62 30.69
C PHE A 346 6.65 -10.06 30.44
N GLU A 347 7.81 -10.41 30.90
CA GLU A 347 8.37 -11.76 30.76
C GLU A 347 8.41 -12.46 32.12
N ILE A 348 7.98 -13.73 32.17
CA ILE A 348 8.04 -14.60 33.34
C ILE A 348 8.60 -15.94 32.88
N SER A 349 9.15 -16.71 33.87
CA SER A 349 9.60 -18.07 33.61
C SER A 349 8.45 -19.08 33.69
N LYS A 350 8.61 -20.26 33.07
CA LYS A 350 7.64 -21.35 33.21
C LYS A 350 7.41 -21.76 34.68
N ALA A 351 8.42 -21.69 35.52
CA ALA A 351 8.30 -21.97 36.95
C ALA A 351 7.38 -20.97 37.68
N ASP A 352 7.19 -19.78 37.15
CA ASP A 352 6.30 -18.77 37.74
C ASP A 352 4.81 -19.10 37.50
N LEU A 353 4.47 -20.05 36.60
CA LEU A 353 3.09 -20.56 36.46
C LEU A 353 2.58 -21.31 37.68
N ASP A 354 3.49 -21.84 38.51
CA ASP A 354 3.12 -22.48 39.79
C ASP A 354 2.68 -21.46 40.85
N LEU A 355 2.83 -20.17 40.59
CA LEU A 355 2.38 -19.08 41.47
C LEU A 355 0.88 -18.74 41.23
N ASN A 356 0.24 -18.23 42.29
CA ASN A 356 -1.11 -17.67 42.16
C ASN A 356 -1.10 -16.45 41.26
N ILE A 357 -2.22 -16.20 40.57
CA ILE A 357 -2.36 -15.05 39.64
C ILE A 357 -2.07 -13.72 40.34
N LEU A 358 -2.38 -13.56 41.62
CA LEU A 358 -2.06 -12.35 42.38
C LEU A 358 -0.55 -12.08 42.45
N ASP A 359 0.26 -13.14 42.58
CA ASP A 359 1.71 -13.04 42.61
C ASP A 359 2.25 -12.67 41.22
N ILE A 360 1.74 -13.28 40.18
CA ILE A 360 2.11 -13.00 38.81
C ILE A 360 1.79 -11.53 38.43
N VAL A 361 0.55 -11.07 38.65
CA VAL A 361 0.13 -9.74 38.16
C VAL A 361 0.61 -8.57 39.05
N ALA A 362 1.01 -8.82 40.30
CA ALA A 362 1.46 -7.76 41.18
C ALA A 362 2.97 -7.79 41.49
N GLU A 363 3.59 -8.97 41.62
CA GLU A 363 5.00 -9.07 41.99
C GLU A 363 5.91 -9.35 40.79
N LYS A 364 5.49 -10.22 39.86
CA LYS A 364 6.32 -10.59 38.69
C LYS A 364 6.22 -9.58 37.56
N THR A 365 5.00 -9.08 37.28
CA THR A 365 4.76 -8.20 36.10
C THR A 365 4.43 -6.76 36.47
N GLN A 366 4.13 -6.46 37.72
CA GLN A 366 3.76 -5.11 38.19
C GLN A 366 2.58 -4.49 37.42
N ILE A 367 1.71 -5.31 36.81
CA ILE A 367 0.45 -4.86 36.19
C ILE A 367 -0.44 -4.15 37.21
N PHE A 368 -0.38 -4.62 38.46
CA PHE A 368 -0.99 -3.97 39.62
C PHE A 368 0.10 -3.49 40.58
N SER A 369 -0.13 -2.34 41.21
CA SER A 369 0.81 -1.75 42.17
C SER A 369 0.98 -2.58 43.45
N SER A 370 0.02 -3.48 43.77
CA SER A 370 0.04 -4.35 44.92
C SER A 370 -0.95 -5.50 44.79
N LYS A 371 -0.72 -6.61 45.54
CA LYS A 371 -1.68 -7.72 45.68
C LYS A 371 -3.03 -7.25 46.21
N GLY A 372 -3.04 -6.23 47.08
CA GLY A 372 -4.28 -5.64 47.60
C GLY A 372 -5.11 -4.95 46.52
N GLU A 373 -4.47 -4.23 45.62
CA GLU A 373 -5.14 -3.65 44.45
C GLU A 373 -5.69 -4.75 43.51
N ALA A 374 -4.86 -5.71 43.14
CA ALA A 374 -5.26 -6.82 42.28
C ALA A 374 -6.47 -7.59 42.87
N ARG A 375 -6.44 -7.91 44.16
CA ARG A 375 -7.55 -8.60 44.84
C ARG A 375 -8.86 -7.80 44.82
N ARG A 376 -8.81 -6.49 45.04
CA ARG A 376 -10.00 -5.62 44.95
C ARG A 376 -10.57 -5.60 43.52
N MET A 377 -9.69 -5.49 42.52
CA MET A 377 -10.09 -5.45 41.12
C MET A 377 -10.69 -6.79 40.65
N ILE A 378 -10.12 -7.92 41.10
CA ILE A 378 -10.69 -9.26 40.84
C ILE A 378 -12.09 -9.39 41.45
N LYS A 379 -12.26 -9.04 42.72
CA LYS A 379 -13.57 -9.08 43.41
C LYS A 379 -14.62 -8.17 42.75
N SER A 380 -14.23 -7.10 42.08
CA SER A 380 -15.14 -6.22 41.33
C SER A 380 -15.36 -6.66 39.88
N ASN A 381 -14.94 -7.87 39.48
CA ASN A 381 -15.02 -8.41 38.11
C ASN A 381 -14.34 -7.52 37.05
N ALA A 382 -13.28 -6.82 37.46
CA ALA A 382 -12.55 -5.89 36.60
C ALA A 382 -11.23 -6.45 36.05
N VAL A 383 -10.94 -7.74 36.28
CA VAL A 383 -9.77 -8.44 35.75
C VAL A 383 -10.21 -9.61 34.89
N SER A 384 -9.57 -9.76 33.74
CA SER A 384 -9.74 -10.95 32.90
C SER A 384 -8.37 -11.49 32.51
N ILE A 385 -8.27 -12.81 32.42
CA ILE A 385 -7.16 -13.55 31.86
C ILE A 385 -7.66 -14.25 30.60
N ASN A 386 -6.98 -14.07 29.50
CA ASN A 386 -7.36 -14.61 28.18
C ASN A 386 -8.84 -14.36 27.82
N LYS A 387 -9.34 -13.15 28.15
CA LYS A 387 -10.77 -12.74 28.00
C LYS A 387 -11.75 -13.36 28.97
N GLU A 388 -11.35 -14.32 29.80
CA GLU A 388 -12.19 -14.88 30.85
C GLU A 388 -12.07 -14.06 32.13
N LYS A 389 -13.21 -13.65 32.68
CA LYS A 389 -13.22 -12.93 33.95
C LYS A 389 -12.84 -13.86 35.10
N ILE A 390 -11.90 -13.41 35.91
CA ILE A 390 -11.54 -14.10 37.15
C ILE A 390 -12.24 -13.43 38.33
N THR A 391 -12.77 -14.23 39.26
CA THR A 391 -13.49 -13.79 40.47
C THR A 391 -12.72 -14.07 41.75
N GLU A 392 -11.72 -14.92 41.67
CA GLU A 392 -10.87 -15.36 42.79
C GLU A 392 -9.40 -15.52 42.35
N ASP A 393 -8.55 -15.82 43.29
CA ASP A 393 -7.14 -16.11 43.02
C ASP A 393 -7.04 -17.51 42.39
N ILE A 394 -6.47 -17.60 41.20
CA ILE A 394 -6.35 -18.83 40.40
C ILE A 394 -4.89 -19.19 40.17
N LEU A 395 -4.65 -20.46 39.91
CA LEU A 395 -3.38 -20.96 39.35
C LEU A 395 -3.56 -21.04 37.81
N LEU A 396 -2.52 -20.64 37.08
CA LEU A 396 -2.45 -20.84 35.65
C LEU A 396 -1.68 -22.10 35.33
N SER A 397 -1.95 -22.68 34.19
CA SER A 397 -1.28 -23.88 33.68
C SER A 397 -0.78 -23.67 32.25
N GLU A 398 0.02 -24.59 31.75
CA GLU A 398 0.43 -24.56 30.34
C GLU A 398 -0.77 -24.58 29.35
N ASN A 399 -1.92 -25.15 29.76
CA ASN A 399 -3.14 -25.17 28.95
C ASN A 399 -3.80 -23.78 28.81
N ASP A 400 -3.44 -22.84 29.67
CA ASP A 400 -3.95 -21.47 29.63
C ASP A 400 -3.09 -20.58 28.70
N LEU A 401 -1.96 -21.10 28.19
CA LEU A 401 -1.08 -20.38 27.30
C LEU A 401 -1.70 -20.27 25.91
N LEU A 402 -1.79 -19.04 25.40
CA LEU A 402 -2.09 -18.72 24.01
C LEU A 402 -0.83 -18.97 23.18
N ASN A 403 -0.97 -19.68 22.05
CA ASN A 403 0.15 -20.10 21.21
C ASN A 403 1.28 -20.78 21.99
N GLY A 404 0.95 -21.45 23.12
CA GLY A 404 1.91 -22.13 23.99
C GLY A 404 2.90 -21.22 24.72
N LYS A 405 2.68 -19.89 24.73
CA LYS A 405 3.70 -18.92 25.18
C LYS A 405 3.14 -17.66 25.83
N TYR A 406 1.91 -17.28 25.58
CA TYR A 406 1.37 -15.97 25.96
C TYR A 406 0.19 -16.08 26.92
N ILE A 407 0.07 -15.10 27.81
CA ILE A 407 -1.09 -14.86 28.64
C ILE A 407 -1.54 -13.41 28.41
N LEU A 408 -2.81 -13.20 28.09
CA LEU A 408 -3.39 -11.88 27.94
C LEU A 408 -4.08 -11.47 29.25
N ALA A 409 -3.48 -10.54 29.98
CA ALA A 409 -4.11 -9.94 31.15
C ALA A 409 -4.85 -8.66 30.78
N GLN A 410 -6.05 -8.44 31.33
CA GLN A 410 -6.84 -7.24 31.10
C GLN A 410 -7.23 -6.62 32.46
N LYS A 411 -6.92 -5.32 32.63
CA LYS A 411 -7.25 -4.49 33.78
C LYS A 411 -8.32 -3.46 33.40
N GLY A 412 -9.53 -3.66 33.89
CA GLY A 412 -10.68 -2.85 33.48
C GLY A 412 -11.13 -3.15 32.03
N LYS A 413 -11.75 -2.16 31.35
CA LYS A 413 -12.35 -2.38 30.02
C LYS A 413 -11.36 -2.20 28.85
N LYS A 414 -10.27 -1.46 29.03
CA LYS A 414 -9.43 -1.01 27.91
C LYS A 414 -7.93 -1.30 28.05
N ASN A 415 -7.44 -1.67 29.24
CA ASN A 415 -6.01 -1.84 29.47
C ASN A 415 -5.64 -3.31 29.34
N TYR A 416 -4.93 -3.64 28.27
CA TYR A 416 -4.38 -4.95 28.00
C TYR A 416 -2.89 -4.99 28.33
N PHE A 417 -2.42 -6.15 28.75
CA PHE A 417 -1.04 -6.45 29.07
C PHE A 417 -0.72 -7.85 28.57
N LEU A 418 0.42 -8.00 27.92
CA LEU A 418 0.88 -9.29 27.40
C LEU A 418 1.96 -9.86 28.31
N ILE A 419 1.74 -11.05 28.85
CA ILE A 419 2.71 -11.79 29.65
C ILE A 419 3.29 -12.88 28.76
N ILE A 420 4.60 -12.88 28.57
CA ILE A 420 5.37 -13.84 27.79
C ILE A 420 5.95 -14.85 28.76
N VAL A 421 5.70 -16.14 28.53
CA VAL A 421 6.23 -17.25 29.35
C VAL A 421 7.41 -17.86 28.59
N ALA A 422 8.63 -17.67 29.12
CA ALA A 422 9.88 -18.09 28.51
C ALA A 422 10.42 -19.43 29.14
#